data_094d907dd2db320afa660af69de4a5ab
#
_entry.id   094d907dd2db320afa660af69de4a5ab
#
_cell.length_a   1.000
_cell.length_b   1.000
_cell.length_c   1.000
_cell.angle_alpha   90.00
_cell.angle_beta   90.00
_cell.angle_gamma   90.00
#
_symmetry.space_group_name_H-M   'P 1'
#
loop_
_entity.id
_entity.type
_entity.pdbx_description
1 polymer ?
#
loop_
_entity_poly.entity_id
_entity_poly.type
_entity_poly.pdbx_seq_one_letter_code
_entity_poly.pdbx_strand_id
1 'polypeptide(L)'
;MERNREEPAGSGRERVSRAAYELFSREGVRAVGVDAVIARAGTAKMTLYRNFPSKDDLILDFLRRREQLWTREWLEAESQRRGESPREQLLAIFDVFSEWFSQPDFDGCSFLTTMIEINDPDHPVRQAAVGHLANIRSYISGLAEAAGIQDPDAFARKWHILMKGSIMAAHEGDTKAAARAREIGELLLKEYGAG
;
A
#
# COMPACT_ATOMS: atom_id res chain seq x y z
N MET A 1 -19.29 -16.74 -36.25
CA MET A 1 -19.05 -17.14 -34.88
C MET A 1 -18.52 -15.90 -34.13
N GLU A 2 -19.45 -15.01 -33.74
CA GLU A 2 -19.15 -13.76 -32.99
C GLU A 2 -18.70 -14.13 -31.61
N ARG A 3 -17.45 -13.77 -31.24
CA ARG A 3 -17.00 -13.83 -29.87
C ARG A 3 -17.69 -12.71 -29.09
N ASN A 4 -18.67 -13.11 -28.29
CA ASN A 4 -19.32 -12.30 -27.28
C ASN A 4 -18.22 -11.74 -26.36
N ARG A 5 -17.73 -10.51 -26.62
CA ARG A 5 -16.92 -9.76 -25.67
C ARG A 5 -17.89 -9.28 -24.61
N GLU A 6 -17.94 -9.98 -23.48
CA GLU A 6 -18.57 -9.43 -22.30
C GLU A 6 -17.93 -8.05 -22.03
N GLU A 7 -18.70 -6.99 -22.21
CA GLU A 7 -18.27 -5.65 -21.83
C GLU A 7 -18.00 -5.66 -20.32
N PRO A 8 -16.80 -5.26 -19.88
CA PRO A 8 -16.50 -5.24 -18.45
C PRO A 8 -17.47 -4.29 -17.75
N ALA A 9 -18.19 -4.82 -16.74
CA ALA A 9 -19.17 -4.07 -15.98
C ALA A 9 -18.55 -2.80 -15.34
N GLY A 10 -19.26 -1.68 -15.36
CA GLY A 10 -18.86 -0.42 -14.75
C GLY A 10 -18.76 0.76 -15.73
N SER A 11 -18.75 1.98 -15.20
CA SER A 11 -18.57 3.20 -15.98
C SER A 11 -17.18 3.21 -16.65
N GLY A 12 -17.02 4.02 -17.71
CA GLY A 12 -15.72 4.20 -18.37
C GLY A 12 -14.62 4.65 -17.38
N ARG A 13 -14.98 5.49 -16.40
CA ARG A 13 -14.08 5.88 -15.30
C ARG A 13 -13.64 4.68 -14.48
N GLU A 14 -14.57 3.85 -14.04
CA GLU A 14 -14.28 2.69 -13.20
C GLU A 14 -13.42 1.65 -13.93
N ARG A 15 -13.69 1.42 -15.22
CA ARG A 15 -12.85 0.50 -16.04
C ARG A 15 -11.41 1.00 -16.16
N VAL A 16 -11.22 2.32 -16.40
CA VAL A 16 -9.89 2.93 -16.48
C VAL A 16 -9.18 2.88 -15.13
N SER A 17 -9.86 3.26 -14.02
CA SER A 17 -9.30 3.21 -12.67
C SER A 17 -8.87 1.80 -12.24
N ARG A 18 -9.69 0.78 -12.54
CA ARG A 18 -9.36 -0.61 -12.26
C ARG A 18 -8.16 -1.10 -13.08
N ALA A 19 -8.15 -0.82 -14.38
CA ALA A 19 -7.03 -1.19 -15.25
C ALA A 19 -5.71 -0.52 -14.81
N ALA A 20 -5.77 0.75 -14.43
CA ALA A 20 -4.62 1.47 -13.89
C ALA A 20 -4.15 0.86 -12.56
N TYR A 21 -5.08 0.50 -11.68
CA TYR A 21 -4.75 -0.15 -10.41
C TYR A 21 -4.00 -1.46 -10.62
N GLU A 22 -4.50 -2.34 -11.51
CA GLU A 22 -3.85 -3.62 -11.82
C GLU A 22 -2.44 -3.43 -12.39
N LEU A 23 -2.30 -2.53 -13.37
CA LEU A 23 -1.01 -2.32 -14.05
C LEU A 23 0.00 -1.60 -13.17
N PHE A 24 -0.38 -0.51 -12.51
CA PHE A 24 0.53 0.25 -11.66
C PHE A 24 0.99 -0.52 -10.42
N SER A 25 0.13 -1.38 -9.86
CA SER A 25 0.54 -2.24 -8.75
C SER A 25 1.67 -3.20 -9.13
N ARG A 26 1.59 -3.80 -10.33
CA ARG A 26 2.51 -4.86 -10.78
C ARG A 26 3.78 -4.33 -11.44
N GLU A 27 3.65 -3.28 -12.24
CA GLU A 27 4.72 -2.81 -13.13
C GLU A 27 5.31 -1.46 -12.72
N GLY A 28 4.70 -0.79 -11.72
CA GLY A 28 5.06 0.56 -11.29
C GLY A 28 4.46 1.65 -12.18
N VAL A 29 4.44 2.88 -11.66
CA VAL A 29 3.79 4.01 -12.33
C VAL A 29 4.61 4.56 -13.48
N ARG A 30 5.93 4.38 -13.46
CA ARG A 30 6.83 4.90 -14.51
C ARG A 30 6.78 4.07 -15.77
N ALA A 31 6.80 2.74 -15.63
CA ALA A 31 6.84 1.80 -16.77
C ALA A 31 5.53 1.77 -17.55
N VAL A 32 4.39 1.92 -16.88
CA VAL A 32 3.07 1.81 -17.51
C VAL A 32 2.68 3.10 -18.22
N GLY A 33 2.49 3.02 -19.54
CA GLY A 33 1.95 4.11 -20.36
C GLY A 33 0.41 4.17 -20.37
N VAL A 34 -0.15 5.34 -20.66
CA VAL A 34 -1.63 5.52 -20.74
C VAL A 34 -2.27 4.62 -21.81
N ASP A 35 -1.57 4.33 -22.90
CA ASP A 35 -2.09 3.47 -23.99
C ASP A 35 -2.25 2.01 -23.51
N ALA A 36 -1.36 1.51 -22.62
CA ALA A 36 -1.51 0.21 -21.97
C ALA A 36 -2.77 0.17 -21.07
N VAL A 37 -3.02 1.24 -20.31
CA VAL A 37 -4.22 1.36 -19.48
C VAL A 37 -5.49 1.39 -20.34
N ILE A 38 -5.48 2.14 -21.44
CA ILE A 38 -6.61 2.20 -22.41
C ILE A 38 -6.92 0.82 -22.97
N ALA A 39 -5.88 0.10 -23.42
CA ALA A 39 -6.00 -1.25 -23.97
C ALA A 39 -6.57 -2.23 -22.92
N ARG A 40 -6.04 -2.19 -21.69
CA ARG A 40 -6.49 -3.05 -20.58
C ARG A 40 -7.93 -2.74 -20.16
N ALA A 41 -8.30 -1.45 -20.15
CA ALA A 41 -9.65 -0.98 -19.78
C ALA A 41 -10.71 -1.25 -20.86
N GLY A 42 -10.30 -1.57 -22.09
CA GLY A 42 -11.20 -1.72 -23.22
C GLY A 42 -12.00 -0.43 -23.51
N THR A 43 -11.37 0.74 -23.43
CA THR A 43 -12.02 2.05 -23.63
C THR A 43 -11.37 2.84 -24.76
N ALA A 44 -12.07 3.89 -25.22
CA ALA A 44 -11.46 4.85 -26.13
C ALA A 44 -10.55 5.84 -25.37
N LYS A 45 -9.50 6.33 -26.04
CA LYS A 45 -8.57 7.35 -25.50
C LYS A 45 -9.30 8.60 -24.94
N MET A 46 -10.33 9.05 -25.63
CA MET A 46 -11.19 10.14 -25.19
C MET A 46 -11.86 9.88 -23.84
N THR A 47 -12.24 8.62 -23.57
CA THR A 47 -12.86 8.22 -22.29
C THR A 47 -11.87 8.36 -21.14
N LEU A 48 -10.59 7.98 -21.34
CA LEU A 48 -9.55 8.17 -20.32
C LEU A 48 -9.38 9.65 -20.01
N TYR A 49 -9.07 10.49 -21.01
CA TYR A 49 -8.74 11.91 -20.78
C TYR A 49 -9.92 12.76 -20.30
N ARG A 50 -11.15 12.37 -20.59
CA ARG A 50 -12.33 13.00 -20.00
C ARG A 50 -12.45 12.78 -18.50
N ASN A 51 -11.98 11.63 -17.99
CA ASN A 51 -12.07 11.27 -16.58
C ASN A 51 -10.79 11.56 -15.80
N PHE A 52 -9.64 11.50 -16.45
CA PHE A 52 -8.30 11.71 -15.91
C PHE A 52 -7.53 12.58 -16.91
N PRO A 53 -7.49 13.91 -16.69
CA PRO A 53 -6.86 14.85 -17.63
C PRO A 53 -5.38 14.58 -17.91
N SER A 54 -4.67 13.97 -16.96
CA SER A 54 -3.25 13.61 -17.07
C SER A 54 -2.98 12.19 -16.56
N LYS A 55 -1.79 11.67 -16.83
CA LYS A 55 -1.29 10.42 -16.21
C LYS A 55 -1.15 10.60 -14.69
N ASP A 56 -0.76 11.77 -14.24
CA ASP A 56 -0.61 12.07 -12.81
C ASP A 56 -1.95 12.01 -12.08
N ASP A 57 -3.04 12.52 -12.67
CA ASP A 57 -4.38 12.39 -12.09
C ASP A 57 -4.79 10.92 -11.94
N LEU A 58 -4.42 10.09 -12.91
CA LEU A 58 -4.66 8.65 -12.86
C LEU A 58 -3.81 7.95 -11.78
N ILE A 59 -2.55 8.37 -11.61
CA ILE A 59 -1.69 7.84 -10.54
C ILE A 59 -2.21 8.30 -9.17
N LEU A 60 -2.66 9.52 -9.03
CA LEU A 60 -3.27 10.02 -7.78
C LEU A 60 -4.56 9.23 -7.42
N ASP A 61 -5.38 8.87 -8.42
CA ASP A 61 -6.54 8.00 -8.22
C ASP A 61 -6.12 6.59 -7.78
N PHE A 62 -5.08 6.02 -8.41
CA PHE A 62 -4.49 4.74 -8.02
C PHE A 62 -4.01 4.74 -6.56
N LEU A 63 -3.24 5.75 -6.13
CA LEU A 63 -2.71 5.85 -4.77
C LEU A 63 -3.84 5.96 -3.73
N ARG A 64 -4.89 6.79 -4.00
CA ARG A 64 -6.07 6.87 -3.13
C ARG A 64 -6.79 5.53 -3.01
N ARG A 65 -6.99 4.84 -4.13
CA ARG A 65 -7.63 3.53 -4.15
C ARG A 65 -6.79 2.49 -3.40
N ARG A 66 -5.45 2.53 -3.54
CA ARG A 66 -4.52 1.66 -2.81
C ARG A 66 -4.60 1.91 -1.31
N GLU A 67 -4.67 3.17 -0.86
CA GLU A 67 -4.86 3.48 0.55
C GLU A 67 -6.18 2.90 1.08
N GLN A 68 -7.28 3.12 0.37
CA GLN A 68 -8.57 2.61 0.79
C GLN A 68 -8.57 1.07 0.91
N LEU A 69 -8.20 0.38 -0.15
CA LEU A 69 -8.29 -1.07 -0.22
C LEU A 69 -7.22 -1.77 0.63
N TRP A 70 -5.97 -1.29 0.56
CA TRP A 70 -4.85 -1.98 1.18
C TRP A 70 -4.59 -1.48 2.61
N THR A 71 -4.58 -0.17 2.85
CA THR A 71 -4.30 0.37 4.19
C THR A 71 -5.51 0.24 5.10
N ARG A 72 -6.68 0.82 4.69
CA ARG A 72 -7.85 0.90 5.54
C ARG A 72 -8.63 -0.41 5.65
N GLU A 73 -9.04 -0.94 4.50
CA GLU A 73 -9.94 -2.11 4.45
C GLU A 73 -9.23 -3.42 4.74
N TRP A 74 -7.91 -3.49 4.54
CA TRP A 74 -7.17 -4.72 4.77
C TRP A 74 -6.19 -4.61 5.94
N LEU A 75 -5.11 -3.81 5.89
CA LEU A 75 -4.08 -3.80 6.91
C LEU A 75 -4.61 -3.39 8.29
N GLU A 76 -5.29 -2.23 8.37
CA GLU A 76 -5.87 -1.74 9.62
C GLU A 76 -6.95 -2.69 10.14
N ALA A 77 -7.88 -3.12 9.29
CA ALA A 77 -8.96 -4.02 9.69
C ALA A 77 -8.45 -5.39 10.15
N GLU A 78 -7.50 -5.99 9.43
CA GLU A 78 -6.95 -7.30 9.79
C GLU A 78 -6.10 -7.24 11.06
N SER A 79 -5.30 -6.18 11.26
CA SER A 79 -4.53 -6.05 12.50
C SER A 79 -5.45 -5.86 13.72
N GLN A 80 -6.51 -5.07 13.58
CA GLN A 80 -7.52 -4.88 14.64
C GLN A 80 -8.30 -6.17 14.92
N ARG A 81 -8.64 -6.94 13.90
CA ARG A 81 -9.37 -8.21 14.06
C ARG A 81 -8.54 -9.30 14.77
N ARG A 82 -7.21 -9.27 14.59
CA ARG A 82 -6.29 -10.31 15.13
C ARG A 82 -5.77 -10.00 16.53
N GLY A 83 -5.71 -8.72 16.92
CA GLY A 83 -5.22 -8.31 18.23
C GLY A 83 -6.36 -7.82 19.13
N GLU A 84 -6.45 -8.33 20.34
CA GLU A 84 -7.43 -7.89 21.36
C GLU A 84 -6.96 -6.59 22.06
N SER A 85 -5.65 -6.36 22.10
CA SER A 85 -5.03 -5.17 22.68
C SER A 85 -4.26 -4.37 21.61
N PRO A 86 -4.03 -3.04 21.84
CA PRO A 86 -3.22 -2.24 20.91
C PRO A 86 -1.83 -2.81 20.66
N ARG A 87 -1.20 -3.42 21.68
CA ARG A 87 0.08 -4.12 21.55
C ARG A 87 -0.02 -5.31 20.58
N GLU A 88 -1.03 -6.14 20.76
CA GLU A 88 -1.25 -7.30 19.87
C GLU A 88 -1.59 -6.85 18.44
N GLN A 89 -2.35 -5.76 18.28
CA GLN A 89 -2.64 -5.18 16.96
C GLN A 89 -1.38 -4.69 16.25
N LEU A 90 -0.43 -4.09 16.97
CA LEU A 90 0.87 -3.75 16.41
C LEU A 90 1.61 -4.99 15.90
N LEU A 91 1.70 -6.05 16.70
CA LEU A 91 2.36 -7.29 16.30
C LEU A 91 1.63 -8.00 15.16
N ALA A 92 0.30 -7.97 15.17
CA ALA A 92 -0.54 -8.57 14.13
C ALA A 92 -0.29 -7.98 12.74
N ILE A 93 0.23 -6.76 12.62
CA ILE A 93 0.68 -6.18 11.34
C ILE A 93 1.68 -7.12 10.64
N PHE A 94 2.62 -7.70 11.38
CA PHE A 94 3.61 -8.62 10.81
C PHE A 94 3.03 -10.00 10.52
N ASP A 95 2.00 -10.44 11.24
CA ASP A 95 1.27 -11.67 10.92
C ASP A 95 0.49 -11.51 9.60
N VAL A 96 -0.14 -10.34 9.40
CA VAL A 96 -0.77 -9.96 8.13
C VAL A 96 0.27 -9.90 7.00
N PHE A 97 1.45 -9.34 7.25
CA PHE A 97 2.55 -9.31 6.28
C PHE A 97 3.07 -10.69 5.93
N SER A 98 3.14 -11.63 6.88
CA SER A 98 3.57 -13.00 6.61
C SER A 98 2.67 -13.70 5.60
N GLU A 99 1.36 -13.50 5.70
CA GLU A 99 0.40 -14.01 4.73
C GLU A 99 0.55 -13.31 3.37
N TRP A 100 0.68 -11.97 3.38
CA TRP A 100 0.81 -11.19 2.16
C TRP A 100 2.09 -11.54 1.39
N PHE A 101 3.24 -11.68 2.07
CA PHE A 101 4.51 -12.03 1.43
C PHE A 101 4.50 -13.43 0.79
N SER A 102 3.59 -14.30 1.22
CA SER A 102 3.43 -15.64 0.64
C SER A 102 2.47 -15.69 -0.56
N GLN A 103 1.78 -14.58 -0.87
CA GLN A 103 0.87 -14.53 -2.01
C GLN A 103 1.63 -14.47 -3.33
N PRO A 104 1.17 -15.15 -4.39
CA PRO A 104 1.82 -15.13 -5.69
C PRO A 104 1.77 -13.77 -6.39
N ASP A 105 0.91 -12.87 -5.94
CA ASP A 105 0.75 -11.50 -6.43
C ASP A 105 1.35 -10.45 -5.46
N PHE A 106 2.31 -10.86 -4.62
CA PHE A 106 3.06 -9.95 -3.77
C PHE A 106 3.92 -9.00 -4.59
N ASP A 107 3.46 -7.77 -4.74
CA ASP A 107 4.10 -6.72 -5.56
C ASP A 107 4.84 -5.66 -4.71
N GLY A 108 4.90 -5.84 -3.37
CA GLY A 108 5.50 -4.87 -2.46
C GLY A 108 4.64 -3.62 -2.21
N CYS A 109 5.27 -2.57 -1.72
CA CYS A 109 4.59 -1.35 -1.33
C CYS A 109 4.53 -0.33 -2.48
N SER A 110 3.37 -0.17 -3.11
CA SER A 110 3.14 0.78 -4.20
C SER A 110 3.47 2.24 -3.82
N PHE A 111 3.30 2.64 -2.55
CA PHE A 111 3.67 4.00 -2.11
C PHE A 111 5.19 4.19 -2.10
N LEU A 112 5.96 3.20 -1.64
CA LEU A 112 7.42 3.25 -1.67
C LEU A 112 7.94 3.25 -3.11
N THR A 113 7.42 2.36 -3.95
CA THR A 113 7.80 2.28 -5.36
C THR A 113 7.52 3.59 -6.07
N THR A 114 6.30 4.14 -5.94
CA THR A 114 5.94 5.42 -6.56
C THR A 114 6.83 6.56 -6.07
N MET A 115 7.10 6.63 -4.76
CA MET A 115 7.98 7.67 -4.19
C MET A 115 9.41 7.59 -4.76
N ILE A 116 9.92 6.38 -5.00
CA ILE A 116 11.26 6.17 -5.58
C ILE A 116 11.28 6.48 -7.08
N GLU A 117 10.25 6.06 -7.81
CA GLU A 117 10.13 6.30 -9.26
C GLU A 117 10.00 7.79 -9.61
N ILE A 118 9.37 8.58 -8.75
CA ILE A 118 9.19 10.03 -8.94
C ILE A 118 10.24 10.75 -8.08
N ASN A 119 11.38 11.09 -8.67
CA ASN A 119 12.52 11.65 -7.96
C ASN A 119 12.36 13.10 -7.50
N ASP A 120 11.50 13.90 -8.17
CA ASP A 120 11.25 15.30 -7.82
C ASP A 120 10.46 15.37 -6.50
N PRO A 121 11.02 15.95 -5.42
CA PRO A 121 10.36 16.05 -4.12
C PRO A 121 9.10 16.93 -4.14
N ASP A 122 9.01 17.87 -5.06
CA ASP A 122 7.88 18.79 -5.18
C ASP A 122 6.77 18.25 -6.10
N HIS A 123 7.00 17.13 -6.74
CA HIS A 123 6.01 16.52 -7.63
C HIS A 123 4.76 16.06 -6.87
N PRO A 124 3.54 16.44 -7.29
CA PRO A 124 2.29 16.13 -6.56
C PRO A 124 2.08 14.64 -6.29
N VAL A 125 2.45 13.77 -7.24
CA VAL A 125 2.34 12.31 -7.10
C VAL A 125 3.28 11.79 -5.99
N ARG A 126 4.52 12.31 -5.94
CA ARG A 126 5.46 11.95 -4.87
C ARG A 126 4.97 12.40 -3.51
N GLN A 127 4.48 13.64 -3.42
CA GLN A 127 3.91 14.19 -2.18
C GLN A 127 2.71 13.35 -1.71
N ALA A 128 1.84 12.94 -2.62
CA ALA A 128 0.73 12.05 -2.29
C ALA A 128 1.22 10.70 -1.75
N ALA A 129 2.20 10.06 -2.40
CA ALA A 129 2.76 8.79 -1.92
C ALA A 129 3.38 8.94 -0.51
N VAL A 130 4.13 10.03 -0.25
CA VAL A 130 4.68 10.35 1.07
C VAL A 130 3.57 10.59 2.10
N GLY A 131 2.48 11.27 1.69
CA GLY A 131 1.29 11.48 2.52
C GLY A 131 0.63 10.15 2.94
N HIS A 132 0.45 9.22 2.02
CA HIS A 132 -0.10 7.89 2.33
C HIS A 132 0.82 7.08 3.26
N LEU A 133 2.14 7.18 3.10
CA LEU A 133 3.10 6.60 4.06
C LEU A 133 3.01 7.26 5.45
N ALA A 134 2.68 8.55 5.52
CA ALA A 134 2.42 9.25 6.78
C ALA A 134 1.13 8.76 7.45
N ASN A 135 0.07 8.46 6.67
CA ASN A 135 -1.17 7.92 7.20
C ASN A 135 -0.96 6.55 7.88
N ILE A 136 -0.14 5.68 7.28
CA ILE A 136 0.25 4.41 7.93
C ILE A 136 0.96 4.67 9.27
N ARG A 137 1.88 5.64 9.33
CA ARG A 137 2.54 6.02 10.59
C ARG A 137 1.56 6.56 11.62
N SER A 138 0.57 7.35 11.20
CA SER A 138 -0.46 7.87 12.09
C SER A 138 -1.30 6.76 12.71
N TYR A 139 -1.63 5.73 11.94
CA TYR A 139 -2.29 4.53 12.48
C TYR A 139 -1.44 3.83 13.55
N ILE A 140 -0.16 3.59 13.25
CA ILE A 140 0.79 2.98 14.21
C ILE A 140 0.94 3.85 15.46
N SER A 141 1.04 5.19 15.31
CA SER A 141 1.13 6.13 16.42
C SER A 141 -0.11 6.08 17.30
N GLY A 142 -1.30 5.96 16.72
CA GLY A 142 -2.55 5.79 17.48
C GLY A 142 -2.58 4.51 18.31
N LEU A 143 -2.10 3.39 17.74
CA LEU A 143 -1.96 2.15 18.49
C LEU A 143 -0.91 2.25 19.60
N ALA A 144 0.21 2.91 19.33
CA ALA A 144 1.26 3.13 20.33
C ALA A 144 0.77 4.00 21.50
N GLU A 145 0.03 5.06 21.22
CA GLU A 145 -0.62 5.90 22.24
C GLU A 145 -1.60 5.09 23.08
N ALA A 146 -2.47 4.30 22.44
CA ALA A 146 -3.41 3.42 23.12
C ALA A 146 -2.74 2.31 23.95
N ALA A 147 -1.52 1.90 23.57
CA ALA A 147 -0.67 0.99 24.34
C ALA A 147 0.09 1.67 25.51
N GLY A 148 -0.08 2.98 25.71
CA GLY A 148 0.57 3.74 26.78
C GLY A 148 2.02 4.12 26.51
N ILE A 149 2.48 4.05 25.26
CA ILE A 149 3.85 4.42 24.87
C ILE A 149 4.03 5.93 24.96
N GLN A 150 5.07 6.39 25.69
CA GLN A 150 5.30 7.81 26.02
C GLN A 150 5.64 8.71 24.82
N ASP A 151 6.31 8.18 23.80
CA ASP A 151 6.62 8.88 22.55
C ASP A 151 6.10 8.09 21.36
N PRO A 152 4.78 8.16 21.09
CA PRO A 152 4.15 7.34 20.06
C PRO A 152 4.61 7.69 18.65
N ASP A 153 4.99 8.94 18.35
CA ASP A 153 5.50 9.32 17.03
C ASP A 153 6.91 8.73 16.77
N ALA A 154 7.83 8.85 17.73
CA ALA A 154 9.15 8.25 17.61
C ALA A 154 9.06 6.72 17.51
N PHE A 155 8.20 6.09 18.29
CA PHE A 155 7.91 4.66 18.18
C PHE A 155 7.39 4.30 16.80
N ALA A 156 6.38 5.00 16.28
CA ALA A 156 5.77 4.74 14.98
C ALA A 156 6.78 4.87 13.84
N ARG A 157 7.75 5.78 13.92
CA ARG A 157 8.84 5.90 12.95
C ARG A 157 9.73 4.66 12.96
N LYS A 158 10.13 4.17 14.12
CA LYS A 158 10.92 2.95 14.27
C LYS A 158 10.15 1.73 13.76
N TRP A 159 8.88 1.61 14.15
CA TRP A 159 7.99 0.53 13.69
C TRP A 159 7.83 0.51 12.16
N HIS A 160 7.61 1.69 11.58
CA HIS A 160 7.47 1.81 10.13
C HIS A 160 8.78 1.50 9.36
N ILE A 161 9.95 1.69 9.99
CA ILE A 161 11.23 1.22 9.44
C ILE A 161 11.25 -0.30 9.39
N LEU A 162 10.81 -1.00 10.45
CA LEU A 162 10.69 -2.47 10.46
C LEU A 162 9.73 -2.96 9.38
N MET A 163 8.57 -2.33 9.23
CA MET A 163 7.60 -2.66 8.19
C MET A 163 8.22 -2.54 6.78
N LYS A 164 8.86 -1.40 6.49
CA LYS A 164 9.50 -1.18 5.18
C LYS A 164 10.66 -2.12 4.93
N GLY A 165 11.47 -2.39 5.95
CA GLY A 165 12.57 -3.33 5.89
C GLY A 165 12.10 -4.75 5.61
N SER A 166 11.03 -5.20 6.27
CA SER A 166 10.46 -6.54 6.03
C SER A 166 9.89 -6.70 4.62
N ILE A 167 9.24 -5.67 4.07
CA ILE A 167 8.77 -5.67 2.68
C ILE A 167 9.94 -5.82 1.71
N MET A 168 11.02 -5.08 1.92
CA MET A 168 12.21 -5.15 1.07
C MET A 168 12.89 -6.52 1.18
N ALA A 169 13.09 -7.04 2.39
CA ALA A 169 13.67 -8.36 2.61
C ALA A 169 12.83 -9.48 1.97
N ALA A 170 11.50 -9.37 2.01
CA ALA A 170 10.63 -10.31 1.31
C ALA A 170 10.84 -10.27 -0.22
N HIS A 171 11.03 -9.07 -0.79
CA HIS A 171 11.39 -8.91 -2.20
C HIS A 171 12.75 -9.53 -2.57
N GLU A 172 13.69 -9.54 -1.62
CA GLU A 172 14.98 -10.23 -1.77
C GLU A 172 14.86 -11.76 -1.69
N GLY A 173 13.67 -12.29 -1.37
CA GLY A 173 13.39 -13.70 -1.26
C GLY A 173 13.46 -14.26 0.17
N ASP A 174 13.56 -13.40 1.20
CA ASP A 174 13.49 -13.84 2.59
C ASP A 174 12.05 -14.20 3.00
N THR A 175 11.73 -15.47 2.92
CA THR A 175 10.41 -16.01 3.28
C THR A 175 10.04 -15.84 4.77
N LYS A 176 11.00 -15.46 5.63
CA LYS A 176 10.80 -15.20 7.07
C LYS A 176 10.92 -13.73 7.46
N ALA A 177 10.92 -12.81 6.48
CA ALA A 177 11.09 -11.37 6.72
C ALA A 177 10.08 -10.81 7.73
N ALA A 178 8.81 -11.18 7.62
CA ALA A 178 7.76 -10.74 8.54
C ALA A 178 7.98 -11.28 9.97
N ALA A 179 8.36 -12.55 10.12
CA ALA A 179 8.63 -13.15 11.44
C ALA A 179 9.82 -12.46 12.13
N ARG A 180 10.92 -12.19 11.40
CA ARG A 180 12.06 -11.44 11.95
C ARG A 180 11.70 -10.02 12.35
N ALA A 181 10.90 -9.33 11.54
CA ALA A 181 10.42 -8.00 11.89
C ALA A 181 9.52 -8.03 13.14
N ARG A 182 8.67 -9.06 13.28
CA ARG A 182 7.84 -9.26 14.48
C ARG A 182 8.70 -9.47 15.73
N GLU A 183 9.74 -10.31 15.68
CA GLU A 183 10.68 -10.52 16.79
C GLU A 183 11.35 -9.21 17.23
N ILE A 184 11.81 -8.39 16.27
CA ILE A 184 12.39 -7.07 16.57
C ILE A 184 11.30 -6.13 17.13
N GLY A 185 10.09 -6.18 16.62
CA GLY A 185 8.94 -5.43 17.14
C GLY A 185 8.63 -5.77 18.60
N GLU A 186 8.71 -7.05 18.99
CA GLU A 186 8.55 -7.46 20.40
C GLU A 186 9.63 -6.88 21.32
N LEU A 187 10.88 -6.82 20.85
CA LEU A 187 11.97 -6.18 21.60
C LEU A 187 11.73 -4.67 21.75
N LEU A 188 11.28 -4.03 20.66
CA LEU A 188 10.95 -2.60 20.68
C LEU A 188 9.81 -2.29 21.66
N LEU A 189 8.76 -3.09 21.68
CA LEU A 189 7.65 -2.94 22.63
C LEU A 189 8.11 -3.09 24.09
N LYS A 190 9.00 -4.03 24.38
CA LYS A 190 9.59 -4.20 25.71
C LYS A 190 10.40 -2.97 26.14
N GLU A 191 11.21 -2.41 25.24
CA GLU A 191 12.01 -1.21 25.51
C GLU A 191 11.13 0.00 25.87
N TYR A 192 9.99 0.13 25.23
CA TYR A 192 9.02 1.22 25.48
C TYR A 192 8.05 0.94 26.64
N GLY A 193 8.24 -0.16 27.38
CA GLY A 193 7.44 -0.47 28.57
C GLY A 193 5.99 -0.85 28.27
N ALA A 194 5.65 -1.15 27.03
CA ALA A 194 4.36 -1.69 26.65
C ALA A 194 4.30 -3.17 27.06
N GLY A 195 4.02 -3.40 28.34
CA GLY A 195 3.88 -4.71 28.96
C GLY A 195 2.46 -5.23 28.94
#